data_5f37fb440f68e57dd1c58d46462367d5
#
_entry.id   5f37fb440f68e57dd1c58d46462367d5
#
_cell.length_a   1.000
_cell.length_b   1.000
_cell.length_c   1.000
_cell.angle_alpha   90.00
_cell.angle_beta   90.00
_cell.angle_gamma   90.00
#
_symmetry.space_group_name_H-M   'P 1'
#
loop_
_entity.id
_entity.type
_entity.pdbx_description
1 polymer ?
#
loop_
_entity_poly.entity_id
_entity_poly.type
_entity_poly.pdbx_seq_one_letter_code
_entity_poly.pdbx_strand_id
1 'polypeptide(L)'
;MKPQLMIGAASSGSGKTTFTMGILRALKNRGLKVQPYKCGPDYIDTKFHTLASGNESVNLDTWLGSENHVRKLYQDYGNQADVCVVEGVMGLYDGHQRMQGSSAELAGLLNIPVILLVNAKSTAYSVAPIINGFKYFSPKVR
;
A
#
# COMPACT_ATOMS: atom_id res chain seq x y z
N MET A 1 -14.03 -7.65 10.77
CA MET A 1 -13.00 -6.73 10.21
C MET A 1 -12.96 -7.01 8.72
N LYS A 2 -13.02 -6.00 7.87
CA LYS A 2 -13.00 -6.14 6.40
C LYS A 2 -11.62 -6.62 5.95
N PRO A 3 -11.51 -7.50 4.95
CA PRO A 3 -10.24 -7.84 4.31
C PRO A 3 -9.54 -6.59 3.80
N GLN A 4 -8.26 -6.43 4.15
CA GLN A 4 -7.47 -5.27 3.78
C GLN A 4 -5.99 -5.64 3.72
N LEU A 5 -5.25 -5.01 2.82
CA LEU A 5 -3.81 -5.20 2.70
C LEU A 5 -3.13 -3.97 2.08
N MET A 6 -1.86 -3.80 2.39
CA MET A 6 -0.99 -2.82 1.73
C MET A 6 0.11 -3.52 0.95
N ILE A 7 0.38 -3.03 -0.26
CA ILE A 7 1.54 -3.43 -1.04
C ILE A 7 2.66 -2.43 -0.79
N GLY A 8 3.64 -2.84 -0.01
CA GLY A 8 4.88 -2.08 0.23
C GLY A 8 6.05 -2.67 -0.55
N ALA A 9 7.17 -1.97 -0.59
CA ALA A 9 8.40 -2.47 -1.20
C ALA A 9 9.64 -2.06 -0.41
N ALA A 10 10.73 -2.80 -0.58
CA ALA A 10 12.00 -2.44 0.03
C ALA A 10 12.63 -1.17 -0.59
N SER A 11 12.28 -0.87 -1.86
CA SER A 11 12.78 0.32 -2.57
C SER A 11 11.82 0.73 -3.68
N SER A 12 12.00 1.95 -4.19
CA SER A 12 11.35 2.40 -5.43
C SER A 12 11.76 1.51 -6.60
N GLY A 13 10.90 1.41 -7.62
CA GLY A 13 11.16 0.60 -8.81
C GLY A 13 11.07 -0.92 -8.61
N SER A 14 10.60 -1.40 -7.46
CA SER A 14 10.43 -2.84 -7.17
C SER A 14 9.18 -3.47 -7.78
N GLY A 15 8.44 -2.74 -8.63
CA GLY A 15 7.26 -3.27 -9.31
C GLY A 15 5.95 -3.18 -8.54
N LYS A 16 5.87 -2.30 -7.51
CA LYS A 16 4.64 -2.11 -6.72
C LYS A 16 3.40 -1.91 -7.58
N THR A 17 3.43 -0.93 -8.47
CA THR A 17 2.26 -0.57 -9.29
C THR A 17 1.81 -1.73 -10.17
N THR A 18 2.74 -2.42 -10.83
CA THR A 18 2.41 -3.59 -11.65
C THR A 18 1.78 -4.70 -10.81
N PHE A 19 2.36 -5.00 -9.65
CA PHE A 19 1.84 -6.03 -8.75
C PHE A 19 0.47 -5.65 -8.20
N THR A 20 0.30 -4.39 -7.78
CA THR A 20 -0.98 -3.86 -7.26
C THR A 20 -2.07 -3.95 -8.32
N MET A 21 -1.80 -3.54 -9.56
CA MET A 21 -2.74 -3.67 -10.68
C MET A 21 -3.16 -5.12 -10.91
N GLY A 22 -2.21 -6.05 -10.85
CA GLY A 22 -2.47 -7.49 -10.97
C GLY A 22 -3.41 -8.00 -9.87
N ILE A 23 -3.16 -7.64 -8.61
CA ILE A 23 -4.01 -8.00 -7.48
C ILE A 23 -5.41 -7.39 -7.59
N LEU A 24 -5.50 -6.08 -7.88
CA LEU A 24 -6.79 -5.39 -8.08
C LEU A 24 -7.63 -6.07 -9.15
N ARG A 25 -7.02 -6.38 -10.31
CA ARG A 25 -7.71 -7.05 -11.42
C ARG A 25 -8.10 -8.49 -11.06
N ALA A 26 -7.23 -9.24 -10.39
CA ALA A 26 -7.52 -10.60 -9.98
C ALA A 26 -8.69 -10.67 -9.00
N LEU A 27 -8.74 -9.78 -8.02
CA LEU A 27 -9.84 -9.68 -7.05
C LEU A 27 -11.16 -9.28 -7.74
N LYS A 28 -11.11 -8.30 -8.65
CA LYS A 28 -12.26 -7.90 -9.46
C LYS A 28 -12.79 -9.07 -10.31
N ASN A 29 -11.91 -9.83 -10.95
CA ASN A 29 -12.31 -10.98 -11.78
C ASN A 29 -12.93 -12.11 -10.95
N ARG A 30 -12.70 -12.14 -9.64
CA ARG A 30 -13.37 -13.02 -8.68
C ARG A 30 -14.76 -12.50 -8.23
N GLY A 31 -15.20 -11.38 -8.79
CA GLY A 31 -16.50 -10.77 -8.46
C GLY A 31 -16.47 -9.90 -7.21
N LEU A 32 -15.30 -9.63 -6.63
CA LEU A 32 -15.19 -8.77 -5.44
C LEU A 32 -15.22 -7.29 -5.81
N LYS A 33 -15.91 -6.49 -5.01
CA LYS A 33 -15.85 -5.03 -5.06
C LYS A 33 -14.60 -4.58 -4.32
N VAL A 34 -13.59 -4.17 -5.08
CA VAL A 34 -12.28 -3.78 -4.55
C VAL A 34 -12.18 -2.28 -4.44
N GLN A 35 -11.83 -1.76 -3.26
CA GLN A 35 -11.51 -0.34 -3.10
C GLN A 35 -9.99 -0.14 -3.13
N PRO A 36 -9.46 0.48 -4.19
CA PRO A 36 -8.05 0.82 -4.27
C PRO A 36 -7.74 2.15 -3.58
N TYR A 37 -6.56 2.21 -2.98
CA TYR A 37 -5.98 3.42 -2.41
C TYR A 37 -4.51 3.54 -2.78
N LYS A 38 -4.01 4.77 -2.80
CA LYS A 38 -2.60 5.09 -2.97
C LYS A 38 -2.08 5.88 -1.78
N CYS A 39 -0.96 5.47 -1.20
CA CYS A 39 -0.24 6.26 -0.21
C CYS A 39 0.41 7.47 -0.88
N GLY A 40 0.18 8.66 -0.31
CA GLY A 40 0.74 9.92 -0.81
C GLY A 40 -0.03 10.54 -1.99
N PRO A 41 0.41 11.72 -2.45
CA PRO A 41 -0.24 12.49 -3.51
C PRO A 41 0.22 12.02 -4.89
N ASP A 42 -0.37 10.96 -5.42
CA ASP A 42 -0.03 10.38 -6.72
C ASP A 42 -1.22 10.48 -7.68
N TYR A 43 -1.00 11.10 -8.84
CA TYR A 43 -2.05 11.29 -9.86
C TYR A 43 -1.94 10.31 -11.04
N ILE A 44 -0.88 9.53 -11.11
CA ILE A 44 -0.63 8.58 -12.21
C ILE A 44 -1.09 7.19 -11.82
N ASP A 45 -0.57 6.66 -10.71
CA ASP A 45 -0.87 5.30 -10.24
C ASP A 45 -2.35 5.10 -9.94
N THR A 46 -3.01 6.13 -9.38
CA THR A 46 -4.46 6.10 -9.10
C THR A 46 -5.32 5.84 -10.35
N LYS A 47 -4.92 6.35 -11.51
CA LYS A 47 -5.62 6.07 -12.78
C LYS A 47 -5.51 4.61 -13.19
N PHE A 48 -4.32 4.01 -13.03
CA PHE A 48 -4.11 2.59 -13.29
C PHE A 48 -4.89 1.71 -12.31
N HIS A 49 -4.93 2.09 -11.03
CA HIS A 49 -5.73 1.39 -10.02
C HIS A 49 -7.22 1.41 -10.34
N THR A 50 -7.72 2.57 -10.76
CA THR A 50 -9.13 2.73 -11.18
C THR A 50 -9.46 1.83 -12.36
N LEU A 51 -8.61 1.79 -13.39
CA LEU A 51 -8.79 0.90 -14.54
C LEU A 51 -8.75 -0.58 -14.14
N ALA A 52 -7.83 -0.95 -13.25
CA ALA A 52 -7.66 -2.34 -12.82
C ALA A 52 -8.83 -2.82 -11.96
N SER A 53 -9.27 -2.04 -11.00
CA SER A 53 -10.33 -2.39 -10.03
C SER A 53 -11.75 -2.13 -10.58
N GLY A 54 -11.92 -1.09 -11.41
CA GLY A 54 -13.21 -0.55 -11.82
C GLY A 54 -13.85 0.38 -10.79
N ASN A 55 -13.15 0.70 -9.70
CA ASN A 55 -13.55 1.68 -8.69
C ASN A 55 -12.52 2.80 -8.61
N GLU A 56 -12.96 4.01 -8.29
CA GLU A 56 -12.07 5.16 -8.15
C GLU A 56 -11.03 4.92 -7.06
N SER A 57 -9.76 5.17 -7.39
CA SER A 57 -8.66 5.09 -6.43
C SER A 57 -8.50 6.41 -5.68
N VAL A 58 -8.32 6.34 -4.37
CA VAL A 58 -8.23 7.48 -3.47
C VAL A 58 -6.82 7.62 -2.90
N ASN A 59 -6.27 8.83 -2.92
CA ASN A 59 -5.02 9.15 -2.26
C ASN A 59 -5.21 9.26 -0.74
N LEU A 60 -4.32 8.61 0.01
CA LEU A 60 -4.24 8.69 1.47
C LEU A 60 -2.91 9.35 1.83
N ASP A 61 -2.98 10.63 2.19
CA ASP A 61 -1.80 11.44 2.41
C ASP A 61 -1.84 12.11 3.79
N THR A 62 -0.94 11.69 4.68
CA THR A 62 -0.79 12.23 6.03
C THR A 62 0.00 13.54 6.08
N TRP A 63 0.62 13.94 4.97
CA TRP A 63 1.32 15.21 4.85
C TRP A 63 0.38 16.37 4.51
N LEU A 64 -0.48 16.18 3.50
CA LEU A 64 -1.46 17.20 3.07
C LEU A 64 -2.73 17.18 3.91
N GLY A 65 -3.06 16.03 4.52
CA GLY A 65 -4.25 15.82 5.34
C GLY A 65 -3.91 15.40 6.76
N SER A 66 -4.83 15.65 7.70
CA SER A 66 -4.68 15.12 9.06
C SER A 66 -4.91 13.61 9.09
N GLU A 67 -4.38 12.95 10.13
CA GLU A 67 -4.65 11.51 10.37
C GLU A 67 -6.15 11.20 10.42
N ASN A 68 -6.93 12.07 11.07
CA ASN A 68 -8.38 11.90 11.16
C ASN A 68 -9.05 11.98 9.77
N HIS A 69 -8.58 12.87 8.92
CA HIS A 69 -9.07 12.97 7.54
C HIS A 69 -8.74 11.70 6.74
N VAL A 70 -7.52 11.20 6.85
CA VAL A 70 -7.09 9.96 6.20
C VAL A 70 -7.91 8.76 6.66
N ARG A 71 -8.14 8.62 7.98
CA ARG A 71 -9.01 7.56 8.53
C ARG A 71 -10.43 7.65 7.99
N LYS A 72 -10.97 8.88 7.92
CA LYS A 72 -12.32 9.12 7.41
C LYS A 72 -12.42 8.74 5.94
N LEU A 73 -11.50 9.19 5.08
CA LEU A 73 -11.46 8.82 3.66
C LEU A 73 -11.38 7.30 3.49
N TYR A 74 -10.49 6.65 4.23
CA TYR A 74 -10.34 5.20 4.18
C TYR A 74 -11.64 4.46 4.53
N GLN A 75 -12.35 4.93 5.55
CA GLN A 75 -13.64 4.34 5.95
C GLN A 75 -14.75 4.65 4.94
N ASP A 76 -14.92 5.89 4.54
CA ASP A 76 -16.02 6.33 3.69
C ASP A 76 -16.01 5.57 2.35
N TYR A 77 -14.87 5.48 1.68
CA TYR A 77 -14.73 4.74 0.42
C TYR A 77 -14.69 3.22 0.62
N GLY A 78 -14.07 2.77 1.69
CA GLY A 78 -13.95 1.34 2.00
C GLY A 78 -15.26 0.69 2.44
N ASN A 79 -16.21 1.43 3.02
CA ASN A 79 -17.41 0.86 3.65
C ASN A 79 -18.24 -0.03 2.72
N GLN A 80 -18.28 0.28 1.44
CA GLN A 80 -19.06 -0.45 0.44
C GLN A 80 -18.26 -1.51 -0.33
N ALA A 81 -17.00 -1.69 -0.02
CA ALA A 81 -16.14 -2.66 -0.70
C ALA A 81 -16.06 -3.98 0.07
N ASP A 82 -15.75 -5.06 -0.64
CA ASP A 82 -15.47 -6.37 -0.04
C ASP A 82 -14.04 -6.46 0.47
N VAL A 83 -13.12 -5.76 -0.19
CA VAL A 83 -11.69 -5.73 0.14
C VAL A 83 -11.07 -4.36 -0.16
N CYS A 84 -10.16 -3.92 0.70
CA CYS A 84 -9.38 -2.69 0.51
C CYS A 84 -7.93 -3.03 0.18
N VAL A 85 -7.39 -2.40 -0.86
CA VAL A 85 -5.99 -2.57 -1.28
C VAL A 85 -5.31 -1.22 -1.34
N VAL A 86 -4.24 -1.04 -0.57
CA VAL A 86 -3.45 0.19 -0.54
C VAL A 86 -2.13 -0.07 -1.26
N GLU A 87 -1.75 0.77 -2.22
CA GLU A 87 -0.38 0.79 -2.74
C GLU A 87 0.44 1.81 -1.97
N GLY A 88 1.59 1.37 -1.46
CA GLY A 88 2.57 2.22 -0.80
C GLY A 88 3.33 3.13 -1.77
N VAL A 89 4.04 4.09 -1.22
CA VAL A 89 4.92 5.02 -1.92
C VAL A 89 6.38 4.72 -1.58
N MET A 90 7.30 4.94 -2.52
CA MET A 90 8.76 4.76 -2.33
C MET A 90 9.11 3.42 -1.67
N GLY A 91 10.16 3.35 -0.85
CA GLY A 91 10.40 2.24 0.05
C GLY A 91 9.47 2.30 1.26
N LEU A 92 9.19 1.13 1.87
CA LEU A 92 8.19 0.99 2.94
C LEU A 92 8.38 1.99 4.09
N TYR A 93 9.63 2.27 4.46
CA TYR A 93 9.99 3.15 5.58
C TYR A 93 10.44 4.55 5.14
N ASP A 94 10.40 4.84 3.83
CA ASP A 94 10.82 6.14 3.30
C ASP A 94 9.72 7.18 3.45
N GLY A 95 10.01 8.24 4.17
CA GLY A 95 9.13 9.40 4.37
C GLY A 95 9.93 10.70 4.23
N HIS A 96 9.27 11.85 4.42
CA HIS A 96 9.91 13.17 4.31
C HIS A 96 10.84 13.49 5.49
N GLN A 97 10.54 13.00 6.70
CA GLN A 97 11.42 13.03 7.87
C GLN A 97 11.44 11.63 8.48
N ARG A 98 12.44 10.82 8.11
CA ARG A 98 12.50 9.40 8.46
C ARG A 98 11.22 8.70 8.02
N MET A 99 10.41 8.20 8.96
CA MET A 99 9.19 7.44 8.65
C MET A 99 7.93 8.30 8.51
N GLN A 100 7.98 9.61 8.74
CA GLN A 100 6.80 10.47 8.62
C GLN A 100 6.34 10.58 7.16
N GLY A 101 5.06 10.33 6.90
CA GLY A 101 4.48 10.25 5.56
C GLY A 101 4.82 8.98 4.80
N SER A 102 5.48 8.01 5.43
CA SER A 102 5.84 6.73 4.80
C SER A 102 4.64 5.77 4.69
N SER A 103 4.80 4.77 3.83
CA SER A 103 3.85 3.66 3.74
C SER A 103 3.73 2.91 5.08
N ALA A 104 4.82 2.78 5.83
CA ALA A 104 4.83 2.13 7.14
C ALA A 104 4.01 2.91 8.18
N GLU A 105 4.10 4.24 8.19
CA GLU A 105 3.27 5.09 9.05
C GLU A 105 1.79 4.90 8.73
N LEU A 106 1.42 4.97 7.46
CA LEU A 106 0.04 4.79 7.02
C LEU A 106 -0.49 3.39 7.36
N ALA A 107 0.33 2.35 7.16
CA ALA A 107 -0.04 0.97 7.53
C ALA A 107 -0.32 0.83 9.03
N GLY A 108 0.53 1.42 9.86
CA GLY A 108 0.34 1.46 11.31
C GLY A 108 -0.89 2.27 11.73
N LEU A 109 -1.09 3.45 11.12
CA LEU A 109 -2.24 4.33 11.36
C LEU A 109 -3.57 3.62 11.11
N LEU A 110 -3.66 2.87 10.02
CA LEU A 110 -4.88 2.18 9.57
C LEU A 110 -4.94 0.71 10.04
N ASN A 111 -3.90 0.22 10.72
CA ASN A 111 -3.76 -1.17 11.15
C ASN A 111 -3.92 -2.18 9.99
N ILE A 112 -3.22 -1.93 8.89
CA ILE A 112 -3.28 -2.73 7.66
C ILE A 112 -2.05 -3.64 7.58
N PRO A 113 -2.19 -4.94 7.33
CA PRO A 113 -1.05 -5.84 7.09
C PRO A 113 -0.36 -5.49 5.77
N VAL A 114 0.96 -5.66 5.73
CA VAL A 114 1.80 -5.30 4.59
C VAL A 114 2.33 -6.54 3.87
N ILE A 115 2.14 -6.59 2.56
CA ILE A 115 2.87 -7.48 1.65
C ILE A 115 4.11 -6.72 1.18
N LEU A 116 5.30 -7.19 1.55
CA LEU A 116 6.56 -6.56 1.18
C LEU A 116 7.08 -7.13 -0.14
N LEU A 117 7.24 -6.29 -1.14
CA LEU A 117 7.92 -6.63 -2.38
C LEU A 117 9.41 -6.35 -2.25
N VAL A 118 10.21 -7.34 -2.58
CA VAL A 118 11.67 -7.23 -2.58
C VAL A 118 12.21 -7.60 -3.95
N ASN A 119 12.98 -6.72 -4.56
CA ASN A 119 13.69 -7.03 -5.79
C ASN A 119 14.92 -7.90 -5.47
N ALA A 120 14.85 -9.17 -5.80
CA ALA A 120 15.93 -10.13 -5.60
C ALA A 120 16.86 -10.27 -6.81
N LYS A 121 16.88 -9.30 -7.75
CA LYS A 121 17.78 -9.34 -8.91
C LYS A 121 19.23 -9.40 -8.43
N SER A 122 19.98 -10.34 -8.98
CA SER A 122 21.39 -10.59 -8.65
C SER A 122 21.64 -10.88 -7.16
N THR A 123 20.64 -11.43 -6.47
CA THR A 123 20.70 -11.78 -5.04
C THR A 123 20.21 -13.22 -4.86
N ALA A 124 20.95 -14.01 -4.11
CA ALA A 124 20.54 -15.36 -3.68
C ALA A 124 20.10 -15.33 -2.21
N TYR A 125 20.75 -16.06 -1.34
CA TYR A 125 20.39 -16.12 0.08
C TYR A 125 20.49 -14.78 0.82
N SER A 126 21.32 -13.85 0.33
CA SER A 126 21.47 -12.50 0.90
C SER A 126 20.18 -11.65 0.86
N VAL A 127 19.13 -12.09 0.17
CA VAL A 127 17.81 -11.44 0.28
C VAL A 127 17.16 -11.66 1.65
N ALA A 128 17.48 -12.76 2.33
CA ALA A 128 16.88 -13.10 3.63
C ALA A 128 17.17 -12.07 4.74
N PRO A 129 18.41 -11.58 4.95
CA PRO A 129 18.69 -10.47 5.87
C PRO A 129 17.92 -9.21 5.55
N ILE A 130 17.70 -8.88 4.25
CA ILE A 130 16.92 -7.72 3.83
C ILE A 130 15.47 -7.89 4.30
N ILE A 131 14.86 -9.02 3.99
CA ILE A 131 13.48 -9.31 4.41
C ILE A 131 13.37 -9.29 5.94
N ASN A 132 14.31 -9.92 6.63
CA ASN A 132 14.35 -9.96 8.10
C ASN A 132 14.46 -8.56 8.70
N GLY A 133 15.33 -7.71 8.13
CA GLY A 133 15.47 -6.31 8.55
C GLY A 133 14.14 -5.54 8.40
N PHE A 134 13.50 -5.61 7.25
CA PHE A 134 12.22 -4.95 7.03
C PHE A 134 11.12 -5.46 7.98
N LYS A 135 11.05 -6.79 8.18
CA LYS A 135 10.03 -7.42 9.02
C LYS A 135 10.11 -7.00 10.49
N TYR A 136 11.31 -6.82 11.02
CA TYR A 136 11.51 -6.55 12.45
C TYR A 136 11.93 -5.11 12.77
N PHE A 137 12.06 -4.24 11.76
CA PHE A 137 12.49 -2.86 11.93
C PHE A 137 11.50 -2.02 12.75
N SER A 138 10.20 -2.25 12.57
CA SER A 138 9.17 -1.51 13.29
C SER A 138 8.06 -2.43 13.79
N PRO A 139 7.71 -2.38 15.08
CA PRO A 139 6.61 -3.17 15.64
C PRO A 139 5.22 -2.68 15.17
N LYS A 140 5.14 -1.50 14.57
CA LYS A 140 3.90 -0.92 14.06
C LYS A 140 3.47 -1.50 12.71
N VAL A 141 4.36 -2.21 12.02
CA VAL A 141 4.10 -2.83 10.71
C VAL A 141 3.93 -4.33 10.90
N ARG A 142 2.85 -4.88 10.36
CA ARG A 142 2.53 -6.31 10.40
C ARG A 142 2.70 -6.94 9.03
#